data_df9ad665d547e8a1b49a9347a6691f12
#
_entry.id   df9ad665d547e8a1b49a9347a6691f12
#
_cell.length_a   1.000
_cell.length_b   1.000
_cell.length_c   1.000
_cell.angle_alpha   90.00
_cell.angle_beta   90.00
_cell.angle_gamma   90.00
#
_symmetry.space_group_name_H-M   'P 1'
#
loop_
_entity.id
_entity.type
_entity.pdbx_description
1 polymer ?
#
loop_
_entity_poly.entity_id
_entity_poly.type
_entity_poly.pdbx_seq_one_letter_code
_entity_poly.pdbx_strand_id
1 'polypeptide(L)'
;MILPVIMAGGNGSRLWPLSRELYPKQFLTVSGELSMLQQTVARLTGMEHHAPLLICNEEHRFIAAEQIRLGGFAHSGIILEPVGRNTAPAIALAALQALKNAEQDEDPILLVLAADHLIEDTSAFQKSVGKALPFAKDGKLVTFGIVPTVPETGYGYIKAGQPQGDAFTVAEFVEKPDLNTAQGYLASGDYYWNSGMFLFKASRYLEELKKHSPEILLACEESMQENTTDMDFVRVNIEAFQRCPDDSIDYAVMEKTDSSMVIPMDAGWSDVGSWSALWEVSEKDENKNVIKGDVISVNSANNYLHSNNKLIAVVGIDNLVVVETKDAILVAHKEQVQDVKVIVNHLKAVGRTEHKIHREVYRPWGKYDSLDVGNRDQVKRITVKPGAKLSIQMHHHRAEHWIVVSGTAKVTNGDKTILLTENESTYIPIGQIHALENPGVLPLELIEVQSGSYLGEDDIVRFEDRYGRI
;
A
#
# COMPACT_ATOMS: atom_id res chain seq x y z
N MET A 1 -11.24 20.49 13.08
CA MET A 1 -11.75 19.23 12.50
C MET A 1 -10.59 18.23 12.41
N ILE A 2 -10.86 16.89 12.37
CA ILE A 2 -9.79 15.86 12.20
C ILE A 2 -9.32 15.84 10.75
N LEU A 3 -8.01 15.77 10.51
CA LEU A 3 -7.41 15.47 9.21
C LEU A 3 -6.83 14.04 9.25
N PRO A 4 -7.46 13.06 8.58
CA PRO A 4 -6.86 11.74 8.45
C PRO A 4 -5.61 11.78 7.58
N VAL A 5 -4.54 11.14 8.07
CA VAL A 5 -3.27 10.96 7.36
C VAL A 5 -3.09 9.46 7.12
N ILE A 6 -3.18 9.04 5.85
CA ILE A 6 -3.13 7.63 5.48
C ILE A 6 -1.72 7.30 4.99
N MET A 7 -0.98 6.55 5.80
CA MET A 7 0.37 6.11 5.46
C MET A 7 0.31 4.83 4.61
N ALA A 8 0.49 4.97 3.30
CA ALA A 8 0.49 3.88 2.34
C ALA A 8 1.93 3.49 1.90
N GLY A 9 2.87 3.59 2.83
CA GLY A 9 4.26 3.18 2.67
C GLY A 9 4.50 1.69 2.95
N GLY A 10 5.75 1.25 2.78
CA GLY A 10 6.19 -0.11 3.07
C GLY A 10 6.19 -1.05 1.85
N ASN A 11 7.12 -2.01 1.86
CA ASN A 11 7.33 -2.95 0.74
C ASN A 11 6.65 -4.31 0.92
N GLY A 12 6.00 -4.55 2.06
CA GLY A 12 5.08 -5.65 2.39
C GLY A 12 5.35 -7.03 1.78
N SER A 13 6.60 -7.52 1.76
CA SER A 13 6.97 -8.78 1.07
C SER A 13 6.49 -10.07 1.73
N ARG A 14 5.97 -10.00 2.96
CA ARG A 14 5.59 -11.19 3.76
C ARG A 14 4.38 -11.94 3.22
N LEU A 15 3.52 -11.28 2.43
CA LEU A 15 2.39 -11.90 1.75
C LEU A 15 2.71 -12.26 0.28
N TRP A 16 4.01 -12.43 -0.06
CA TRP A 16 4.37 -13.01 -1.34
C TRP A 16 3.69 -14.40 -1.52
N PRO A 17 3.13 -14.75 -2.69
CA PRO A 17 3.24 -14.10 -3.97
C PRO A 17 2.17 -13.04 -4.28
N LEU A 18 1.21 -12.75 -3.39
CA LEU A 18 0.23 -11.68 -3.63
C LEU A 18 0.87 -10.30 -3.53
N SER A 19 1.67 -10.06 -2.48
CA SER A 19 2.41 -8.80 -2.37
C SER A 19 3.70 -8.84 -3.17
N ARG A 20 4.03 -7.72 -3.79
CA ARG A 20 5.25 -7.47 -4.56
C ARG A 20 5.81 -6.11 -4.15
N GLU A 21 7.07 -5.84 -4.49
CA GLU A 21 7.68 -4.55 -4.21
C GLU A 21 6.89 -3.38 -4.83
N LEU A 22 6.44 -3.52 -6.10
CA LEU A 22 5.60 -2.54 -6.79
C LEU A 22 4.09 -2.74 -6.63
N TYR A 23 3.68 -3.74 -5.84
CA TYR A 23 2.29 -4.00 -5.47
C TYR A 23 2.24 -4.49 -4.02
N PRO A 24 2.60 -3.63 -3.05
CA PRO A 24 2.70 -4.05 -1.65
C PRO A 24 1.33 -4.28 -0.99
N LYS A 25 1.38 -4.79 0.22
CA LYS A 25 0.24 -5.30 1.00
C LYS A 25 -0.96 -4.35 1.06
N GLN A 26 -0.73 -3.05 1.25
CA GLN A 26 -1.78 -2.04 1.37
C GLN A 26 -2.70 -1.94 0.15
N PHE A 27 -2.25 -2.41 -1.00
CA PHE A 27 -3.05 -2.42 -2.24
C PHE A 27 -3.76 -3.75 -2.49
N LEU A 28 -3.54 -4.76 -1.64
CA LEU A 28 -4.21 -6.06 -1.75
C LEU A 28 -5.65 -6.00 -1.24
N THR A 29 -6.51 -6.77 -1.89
CA THR A 29 -7.84 -7.11 -1.40
C THR A 29 -7.73 -8.40 -0.58
N VAL A 30 -7.48 -8.26 0.72
CA VAL A 30 -7.28 -9.42 1.62
C VAL A 30 -8.58 -9.89 2.27
N SER A 31 -9.56 -8.99 2.41
CA SER A 31 -10.89 -9.26 2.96
C SER A 31 -11.92 -8.39 2.23
N GLY A 32 -13.11 -8.94 1.93
CA GLY A 32 -14.16 -8.24 1.19
C GLY A 32 -13.76 -7.90 -0.24
N GLU A 33 -14.27 -6.77 -0.77
CA GLU A 33 -14.07 -6.32 -2.16
C GLU A 33 -13.09 -5.12 -2.27
N LEU A 34 -12.82 -4.45 -1.17
CA LEU A 34 -11.95 -3.28 -1.12
C LEU A 34 -10.51 -3.65 -0.77
N SER A 35 -9.54 -2.95 -1.34
CA SER A 35 -8.14 -3.05 -0.90
C SER A 35 -7.98 -2.54 0.53
N MET A 36 -6.89 -2.91 1.20
CA MET A 36 -6.63 -2.43 2.57
C MET A 36 -6.55 -0.90 2.64
N LEU A 37 -5.96 -0.24 1.65
CA LEU A 37 -5.98 1.22 1.52
C LEU A 37 -7.42 1.75 1.45
N GLN A 38 -8.24 1.19 0.58
CA GLN A 38 -9.66 1.60 0.44
C GLN A 38 -10.45 1.34 1.73
N GLN A 39 -10.25 0.20 2.40
CA GLN A 39 -10.86 -0.10 3.69
C GLN A 39 -10.46 0.91 4.77
N THR A 40 -9.18 1.35 4.76
CA THR A 40 -8.69 2.36 5.71
C THR A 40 -9.39 3.71 5.52
N VAL A 41 -9.65 4.11 4.28
CA VAL A 41 -10.44 5.32 4.01
C VAL A 41 -11.93 5.10 4.31
N ALA A 42 -12.50 3.97 3.91
CA ALA A 42 -13.91 3.65 4.10
C ALA A 42 -14.33 3.64 5.58
N ARG A 43 -13.46 3.21 6.50
CA ARG A 43 -13.75 3.19 7.95
C ARG A 43 -13.94 4.59 8.57
N LEU A 44 -13.60 5.65 7.86
CA LEU A 44 -13.84 7.04 8.29
C LEU A 44 -15.27 7.51 7.97
N THR A 45 -16.02 6.78 7.15
CA THR A 45 -17.38 7.13 6.75
C THR A 45 -18.28 7.26 7.98
N GLY A 46 -18.97 8.40 8.10
CA GLY A 46 -19.82 8.73 9.25
C GLY A 46 -19.11 9.51 10.37
N MET A 47 -17.79 9.69 10.29
CA MET A 47 -17.06 10.62 11.15
C MET A 47 -16.99 12.01 10.51
N GLU A 48 -16.89 13.03 11.33
CA GLU A 48 -16.65 14.41 10.88
C GLU A 48 -15.13 14.64 10.71
N HIS A 49 -14.66 14.73 9.46
CA HIS A 49 -13.25 14.89 9.13
C HIS A 49 -13.04 15.66 7.81
N HIS A 50 -11.85 16.23 7.63
CA HIS A 50 -11.39 16.73 6.32
C HIS A 50 -11.11 15.56 5.36
N ALA A 51 -11.07 15.84 4.05
CA ALA A 51 -10.64 14.85 3.07
C ALA A 51 -9.24 14.32 3.45
N PRO A 52 -9.02 12.98 3.45
CA PRO A 52 -7.75 12.40 3.88
C PRO A 52 -6.55 12.89 3.06
N LEU A 53 -5.41 13.07 3.73
CA LEU A 53 -4.11 13.27 3.12
C LEU A 53 -3.40 11.92 3.04
N LEU A 54 -2.95 11.52 1.86
CA LEU A 54 -2.24 10.26 1.67
C LEU A 54 -0.72 10.49 1.59
N ILE A 55 0.05 9.50 2.00
CA ILE A 55 1.50 9.46 1.83
C ILE A 55 1.87 8.10 1.26
N CYS A 56 2.63 8.07 0.17
CA CYS A 56 3.14 6.83 -0.40
C CYS A 56 4.50 7.04 -1.06
N ASN A 57 5.19 5.95 -1.36
CA ASN A 57 6.40 6.00 -2.17
C ASN A 57 6.06 6.46 -3.60
N GLU A 58 6.98 7.20 -4.24
CA GLU A 58 6.88 7.68 -5.63
C GLU A 58 6.50 6.56 -6.62
N GLU A 59 7.04 5.35 -6.43
CA GLU A 59 6.76 4.21 -7.31
C GLU A 59 5.31 3.71 -7.22
N HIS A 60 4.64 3.97 -6.10
CA HIS A 60 3.25 3.52 -5.84
C HIS A 60 2.19 4.58 -6.17
N ARG A 61 2.57 5.78 -6.60
CA ARG A 61 1.65 6.92 -6.80
C ARG A 61 0.42 6.60 -7.65
N PHE A 62 0.62 5.91 -8.76
CA PHE A 62 -0.47 5.63 -9.70
C PHE A 62 -1.46 4.60 -9.18
N ILE A 63 -0.97 3.56 -8.49
CA ILE A 63 -1.87 2.57 -7.90
C ILE A 63 -2.64 3.15 -6.73
N ALA A 64 -2.01 3.99 -5.89
CA ALA A 64 -2.67 4.68 -4.79
C ALA A 64 -3.78 5.60 -5.30
N ALA A 65 -3.46 6.50 -6.24
CA ALA A 65 -4.44 7.40 -6.84
C ALA A 65 -5.59 6.64 -7.53
N GLU A 66 -5.28 5.57 -8.26
CA GLU A 66 -6.30 4.77 -8.95
C GLU A 66 -7.24 4.06 -7.99
N GLN A 67 -6.74 3.48 -6.91
CA GLN A 67 -7.59 2.81 -5.91
C GLN A 67 -8.51 3.79 -5.19
N ILE A 68 -8.02 4.99 -4.84
CA ILE A 68 -8.84 6.04 -4.25
C ILE A 68 -9.93 6.48 -5.22
N ARG A 69 -9.57 6.70 -6.50
CA ARG A 69 -10.52 7.07 -7.56
C ARG A 69 -11.59 5.98 -7.78
N LEU A 70 -11.19 4.71 -7.87
CA LEU A 70 -12.12 3.58 -8.06
C LEU A 70 -13.06 3.39 -6.88
N GLY A 71 -12.59 3.66 -5.66
CA GLY A 71 -13.42 3.63 -4.45
C GLY A 71 -14.37 4.83 -4.33
N GLY A 72 -14.26 5.83 -5.20
CA GLY A 72 -15.05 7.06 -5.13
C GLY A 72 -14.71 7.93 -3.90
N PHE A 73 -13.51 7.78 -3.33
CA PHE A 73 -13.08 8.50 -2.15
C PHE A 73 -12.48 9.87 -2.51
N ALA A 74 -12.86 10.90 -1.75
CA ALA A 74 -12.18 12.20 -1.79
C ALA A 74 -10.83 12.12 -1.05
N HIS A 75 -9.86 12.95 -1.46
CA HIS A 75 -8.60 13.17 -0.76
C HIS A 75 -8.15 14.63 -0.91
N SER A 76 -7.26 15.10 -0.01
CA SER A 76 -6.72 16.47 -0.03
C SER A 76 -5.34 16.56 -0.69
N GLY A 77 -4.81 15.44 -1.19
CA GLY A 77 -3.52 15.31 -1.87
C GLY A 77 -2.83 14.00 -1.55
N ILE A 78 -1.79 13.69 -2.33
CA ILE A 78 -0.93 12.51 -2.14
C ILE A 78 0.52 12.98 -2.07
N ILE A 79 1.13 12.93 -0.90
CA ILE A 79 2.55 13.25 -0.71
C ILE A 79 3.37 12.05 -1.20
N LEU A 80 4.38 12.32 -2.01
CA LEU A 80 5.26 11.30 -2.58
C LEU A 80 6.61 11.31 -1.91
N GLU A 81 6.94 10.21 -1.24
CA GLU A 81 8.28 9.96 -0.70
C GLU A 81 9.19 9.40 -1.81
N PRO A 82 10.30 10.08 -2.15
CA PRO A 82 11.24 9.57 -3.16
C PRO A 82 12.03 8.35 -2.67
N VAL A 83 12.14 8.19 -1.35
CA VAL A 83 12.76 7.05 -0.67
C VAL A 83 12.05 6.83 0.67
N GLY A 84 11.87 5.59 1.10
CA GLY A 84 11.30 5.30 2.41
C GLY A 84 12.25 5.75 3.54
N ARG A 85 11.71 6.48 4.52
CA ARG A 85 12.43 6.96 5.72
C ARG A 85 11.67 6.66 7.01
N ASN A 86 10.83 5.60 6.98
CA ASN A 86 10.00 5.18 8.12
C ASN A 86 8.90 6.20 8.46
N THR A 87 8.27 6.07 9.63
CA THR A 87 7.02 6.77 9.94
C THR A 87 7.21 8.19 10.46
N ALA A 88 8.30 8.50 11.18
CA ALA A 88 8.49 9.85 11.71
C ALA A 88 8.62 10.92 10.63
N PRO A 89 9.45 10.76 9.58
CA PRO A 89 9.51 11.72 8.47
C PRO A 89 8.20 11.81 7.69
N ALA A 90 7.53 10.69 7.42
CA ALA A 90 6.25 10.67 6.70
C ALA A 90 5.19 11.52 7.42
N ILE A 91 5.06 11.35 8.74
CA ILE A 91 4.12 12.13 9.57
C ILE A 91 4.55 13.60 9.63
N ALA A 92 5.87 13.91 9.65
CA ALA A 92 6.36 15.28 9.63
C ALA A 92 6.00 16.00 8.34
N LEU A 93 6.17 15.35 7.18
CA LEU A 93 5.72 15.90 5.89
C LEU A 93 4.21 16.17 5.89
N ALA A 94 3.40 15.26 6.44
CA ALA A 94 1.96 15.44 6.55
C ALA A 94 1.60 16.62 7.48
N ALA A 95 2.26 16.75 8.62
CA ALA A 95 2.05 17.83 9.56
C ALA A 95 2.39 19.20 8.95
N LEU A 96 3.54 19.31 8.26
CA LEU A 96 3.96 20.51 7.54
C LEU A 96 2.97 20.88 6.43
N GLN A 97 2.52 19.89 5.65
CA GLN A 97 1.51 20.11 4.59
C GLN A 97 0.15 20.54 5.18
N ALA A 98 -0.26 19.92 6.29
CA ALA A 98 -1.50 20.25 6.97
C ALA A 98 -1.50 21.69 7.49
N LEU A 99 -0.41 22.14 8.14
CA LEU A 99 -0.26 23.51 8.61
C LEU A 99 -0.19 24.53 7.47
N LYS A 100 0.46 24.17 6.34
CA LYS A 100 0.52 25.00 5.15
C LYS A 100 -0.87 25.25 4.54
N ASN A 101 -1.75 24.25 4.60
CA ASN A 101 -3.08 24.29 4.01
C ASN A 101 -4.16 24.77 4.99
N ALA A 102 -3.84 24.90 6.29
CA ALA A 102 -4.76 25.33 7.32
C ALA A 102 -5.16 26.80 7.16
N GLU A 103 -6.39 27.14 7.58
CA GLU A 103 -6.79 28.54 7.71
C GLU A 103 -5.97 29.25 8.80
N GLN A 104 -5.97 30.57 8.76
CA GLN A 104 -5.22 31.37 9.72
C GLN A 104 -5.68 31.01 11.16
N ASP A 105 -4.70 30.71 12.03
CA ASP A 105 -4.89 30.27 13.44
C ASP A 105 -5.49 28.87 13.64
N GLU A 106 -5.67 28.04 12.57
CA GLU A 106 -6.08 26.64 12.73
C GLU A 106 -4.85 25.73 12.92
N ASP A 107 -4.92 24.85 13.94
CA ASP A 107 -3.94 23.79 14.18
C ASP A 107 -4.62 22.42 13.94
N PRO A 108 -4.42 21.81 12.77
CA PRO A 108 -5.10 20.56 12.40
C PRO A 108 -4.77 19.42 13.35
N ILE A 109 -5.79 18.62 13.69
CA ILE A 109 -5.63 17.38 14.46
C ILE A 109 -5.45 16.24 13.48
N LEU A 110 -4.27 15.66 13.45
CA LEU A 110 -3.92 14.55 12.58
C LEU A 110 -4.37 13.22 13.18
N LEU A 111 -5.17 12.45 12.45
CA LEU A 111 -5.44 11.04 12.72
C LEU A 111 -4.57 10.20 11.77
N VAL A 112 -3.45 9.71 12.30
CA VAL A 112 -2.47 8.94 11.54
C VAL A 112 -2.88 7.47 11.52
N LEU A 113 -3.04 6.92 10.31
CA LEU A 113 -3.50 5.55 10.08
C LEU A 113 -2.57 4.84 9.09
N ALA A 114 -2.17 3.61 9.41
CA ALA A 114 -1.50 2.74 8.46
C ALA A 114 -2.52 2.17 7.46
N ALA A 115 -2.20 2.21 6.17
CA ALA A 115 -3.08 1.72 5.11
C ALA A 115 -3.15 0.19 5.01
N ASP A 116 -2.36 -0.52 5.80
CA ASP A 116 -2.17 -1.97 5.71
C ASP A 116 -2.61 -2.73 6.98
N HIS A 117 -3.43 -2.09 7.82
CA HIS A 117 -4.05 -2.70 9.00
C HIS A 117 -5.52 -3.03 8.76
N LEU A 118 -5.92 -4.21 9.22
CA LEU A 118 -7.31 -4.63 9.26
C LEU A 118 -7.96 -4.18 10.57
N ILE A 119 -9.21 -3.72 10.49
CA ILE A 119 -10.07 -3.43 11.64
C ILE A 119 -11.45 -4.00 11.31
N GLU A 120 -11.93 -4.95 12.11
CA GLU A 120 -13.22 -5.61 11.90
C GLU A 120 -14.40 -4.77 12.39
N ASP A 121 -14.28 -4.19 13.59
CA ASP A 121 -15.31 -3.33 14.18
C ASP A 121 -15.02 -1.84 13.98
N THR A 122 -15.50 -1.31 12.86
CA THR A 122 -15.42 0.12 12.52
C THR A 122 -16.08 1.01 13.59
N SER A 123 -17.16 0.55 14.23
CA SER A 123 -17.85 1.34 15.27
C SER A 123 -17.00 1.48 16.54
N ALA A 124 -16.34 0.39 16.97
CA ALA A 124 -15.41 0.42 18.09
C ALA A 124 -14.20 1.32 17.79
N PHE A 125 -13.66 1.27 16.58
CA PHE A 125 -12.60 2.17 16.14
C PHE A 125 -13.05 3.64 16.23
N GLN A 126 -14.20 4.00 15.63
CA GLN A 126 -14.70 5.38 15.62
C GLN A 126 -14.98 5.90 17.03
N LYS A 127 -15.52 5.05 17.93
CA LYS A 127 -15.70 5.39 19.35
C LYS A 127 -14.37 5.67 20.04
N SER A 128 -13.33 4.88 19.77
CA SER A 128 -12.00 5.07 20.36
C SER A 128 -11.39 6.39 19.87
N VAL A 129 -11.54 6.74 18.59
CA VAL A 129 -11.12 8.06 18.05
C VAL A 129 -11.89 9.20 18.75
N GLY A 130 -13.20 9.04 18.96
CA GLY A 130 -13.99 10.01 19.71
C GLY A 130 -13.50 10.24 21.15
N LYS A 131 -13.10 9.18 21.86
CA LYS A 131 -12.50 9.24 23.20
C LYS A 131 -11.11 9.89 23.22
N ALA A 132 -10.33 9.70 22.16
CA ALA A 132 -8.98 10.27 22.01
C ALA A 132 -9.00 11.78 21.74
N LEU A 133 -10.03 12.27 21.04
CA LEU A 133 -10.09 13.64 20.52
C LEU A 133 -9.94 14.74 21.59
N PRO A 134 -10.56 14.68 22.79
CA PRO A 134 -10.36 15.68 23.85
C PRO A 134 -8.89 15.79 24.29
N PHE A 135 -8.18 14.68 24.42
CA PHE A 135 -6.77 14.67 24.81
C PHE A 135 -5.87 15.26 23.73
N ALA A 136 -6.12 14.93 22.48
CA ALA A 136 -5.40 15.53 21.35
C ALA A 136 -5.63 17.07 21.27
N LYS A 137 -6.87 17.53 21.50
CA LYS A 137 -7.18 18.97 21.60
C LYS A 137 -6.43 19.66 22.73
N ASP A 138 -6.18 18.94 23.84
CA ASP A 138 -5.40 19.43 24.99
C ASP A 138 -3.87 19.29 24.79
N GLY A 139 -3.41 18.99 23.56
CA GLY A 139 -1.99 18.93 23.21
C GLY A 139 -1.28 17.64 23.65
N LYS A 140 -2.02 16.56 23.88
CA LYS A 140 -1.42 15.24 24.12
C LYS A 140 -1.17 14.51 22.79
N LEU A 141 -0.14 13.64 22.79
CA LEU A 141 0.09 12.68 21.71
C LEU A 141 -0.62 11.37 22.10
N VAL A 142 -1.74 11.11 21.44
CA VAL A 142 -2.57 9.93 21.76
C VAL A 142 -2.22 8.79 20.80
N THR A 143 -2.00 7.59 21.35
CA THR A 143 -1.91 6.32 20.61
C THR A 143 -3.06 5.40 21.00
N PHE A 144 -3.36 4.42 20.12
CA PHE A 144 -4.40 3.42 20.35
C PHE A 144 -3.74 2.09 20.72
N GLY A 145 -4.02 1.62 21.94
CA GLY A 145 -3.48 0.38 22.48
C GLY A 145 -4.43 -0.77 22.26
N ILE A 146 -4.00 -1.80 21.54
CA ILE A 146 -4.79 -3.01 21.30
C ILE A 146 -4.67 -3.94 22.50
N VAL A 147 -5.80 -4.48 22.97
CA VAL A 147 -5.82 -5.46 24.07
C VAL A 147 -5.09 -6.75 23.59
N PRO A 148 -3.98 -7.16 24.25
CA PRO A 148 -3.24 -8.33 23.84
C PRO A 148 -4.04 -9.61 24.08
N THR A 149 -4.03 -10.53 23.13
CA THR A 149 -4.65 -11.86 23.24
C THR A 149 -3.63 -12.98 23.29
N VAL A 150 -2.41 -12.73 22.80
CA VAL A 150 -1.28 -13.67 22.75
C VAL A 150 0.04 -12.93 23.06
N PRO A 151 1.12 -13.63 23.43
CA PRO A 151 2.42 -13.00 23.69
C PRO A 151 3.19 -12.76 22.37
N GLU A 152 2.71 -11.80 21.55
CA GLU A 152 3.27 -11.48 20.24
C GLU A 152 4.63 -10.77 20.38
N THR A 153 5.67 -11.27 19.71
CA THR A 153 7.03 -10.70 19.76
C THR A 153 7.32 -9.75 18.60
N GLY A 154 6.41 -9.69 17.63
CA GLY A 154 6.52 -8.82 16.46
C GLY A 154 6.00 -7.40 16.67
N TYR A 155 5.33 -7.14 17.80
CA TYR A 155 4.69 -5.87 18.13
C TYR A 155 5.41 -5.08 19.21
N GLY A 156 5.22 -3.76 19.21
CA GLY A 156 5.51 -2.92 20.35
C GLY A 156 4.46 -3.07 21.46
N TYR A 157 4.87 -2.87 22.70
CA TYR A 157 3.99 -2.91 23.88
C TYR A 157 4.01 -1.56 24.59
N ILE A 158 2.84 -1.13 25.05
CA ILE A 158 2.62 0.13 25.76
C ILE A 158 2.09 -0.20 27.15
N LYS A 159 2.85 0.16 28.20
CA LYS A 159 2.40 0.01 29.58
C LYS A 159 1.49 1.17 29.94
N ALA A 160 0.28 0.85 30.42
CA ALA A 160 -0.62 1.83 30.99
C ALA A 160 -0.07 2.37 32.31
N GLY A 161 -0.09 3.70 32.43
CA GLY A 161 0.24 4.40 33.69
C GLY A 161 -1.01 4.83 34.44
N GLN A 162 -1.07 6.09 34.87
CA GLN A 162 -2.19 6.61 35.63
C GLN A 162 -3.44 6.78 34.76
N PRO A 163 -4.62 6.35 35.23
CA PRO A 163 -5.88 6.51 34.52
C PRO A 163 -6.28 7.99 34.46
N GLN A 164 -6.78 8.41 33.28
CA GLN A 164 -7.34 9.74 33.04
C GLN A 164 -8.63 9.59 32.22
N GLY A 165 -9.77 9.36 32.88
CA GLY A 165 -11.03 9.07 32.20
C GLY A 165 -10.97 7.79 31.36
N ASP A 166 -11.18 7.90 30.07
CA ASP A 166 -11.10 6.77 29.10
C ASP A 166 -9.66 6.42 28.65
N ALA A 167 -8.65 7.20 29.07
CA ALA A 167 -7.26 7.06 28.69
C ALA A 167 -6.36 6.73 29.88
N PHE A 168 -5.14 6.33 29.57
CA PHE A 168 -4.04 6.20 30.52
C PHE A 168 -2.84 7.02 30.06
N THR A 169 -2.05 7.54 31.00
CA THR A 169 -0.69 8.01 30.64
C THR A 169 0.12 6.79 30.17
N VAL A 170 1.10 7.00 29.28
CA VAL A 170 2.05 5.95 28.91
C VAL A 170 3.15 5.91 29.99
N ALA A 171 3.30 4.77 30.67
CA ALA A 171 4.35 4.56 31.66
C ALA A 171 5.64 4.03 31.04
N GLU A 172 5.51 3.20 30.00
CA GLU A 172 6.64 2.59 29.30
C GLU A 172 6.21 2.22 27.87
N PHE A 173 7.15 2.31 26.94
CA PHE A 173 6.99 1.87 25.58
C PHE A 173 8.12 0.90 25.24
N VAL A 174 7.82 -0.32 24.79
CA VAL A 174 8.81 -1.37 24.52
C VAL A 174 8.57 -1.97 23.14
N GLU A 175 9.53 -1.84 22.25
CA GLU A 175 9.41 -2.37 20.89
C GLU A 175 9.97 -3.80 20.82
N LYS A 176 9.17 -4.73 20.30
CA LYS A 176 9.52 -6.12 19.99
C LYS A 176 10.27 -6.87 21.10
N PRO A 177 9.62 -7.11 22.26
CA PRO A 177 10.22 -7.84 23.37
C PRO A 177 10.50 -9.31 23.00
N ASP A 178 11.35 -9.97 23.78
CA ASP A 178 11.47 -11.43 23.71
C ASP A 178 10.20 -12.14 24.23
N LEU A 179 10.08 -13.45 23.93
CA LEU A 179 8.89 -14.21 24.24
C LEU A 179 8.57 -14.26 25.77
N ASN A 180 9.59 -14.40 26.62
CA ASN A 180 9.38 -14.46 28.07
C ASN A 180 8.86 -13.10 28.59
N THR A 181 9.42 -12.03 28.09
CA THR A 181 8.98 -10.65 28.39
C THR A 181 7.54 -10.43 27.93
N ALA A 182 7.22 -10.82 26.68
CA ALA A 182 5.86 -10.71 26.13
C ALA A 182 4.83 -11.51 26.92
N GLN A 183 5.19 -12.74 27.40
CA GLN A 183 4.35 -13.55 28.30
C GLN A 183 4.10 -12.84 29.63
N GLY A 184 5.14 -12.20 30.19
CA GLY A 184 5.00 -11.37 31.40
C GLY A 184 4.05 -10.19 31.20
N TYR A 185 4.13 -9.49 30.08
CA TYR A 185 3.24 -8.39 29.75
C TYR A 185 1.78 -8.84 29.59
N LEU A 186 1.55 -9.95 28.90
CA LEU A 186 0.22 -10.52 28.76
C LEU A 186 -0.38 -10.91 30.13
N ALA A 187 0.42 -11.52 31.00
CA ALA A 187 -0.02 -11.94 32.34
C ALA A 187 -0.29 -10.80 33.31
N SER A 188 0.40 -9.65 33.16
CA SER A 188 0.21 -8.48 34.01
C SER A 188 -1.11 -7.75 33.76
N GLY A 189 -1.62 -7.76 32.51
CA GLY A 189 -2.89 -7.14 32.11
C GLY A 189 -2.85 -5.61 32.01
N ASP A 190 -1.69 -4.97 32.19
CA ASP A 190 -1.51 -3.52 32.12
C ASP A 190 -0.74 -3.06 30.85
N TYR A 191 -0.47 -3.97 29.93
CA TYR A 191 0.15 -3.68 28.64
C TYR A 191 -0.83 -3.82 27.48
N TYR A 192 -0.67 -2.97 26.47
CA TYR A 192 -1.38 -2.98 25.21
C TYR A 192 -0.40 -3.12 24.05
N TRP A 193 -0.81 -3.75 22.93
CA TRP A 193 0.01 -3.68 21.71
C TRP A 193 -0.07 -2.28 21.11
N ASN A 194 1.05 -1.79 20.62
CA ASN A 194 1.10 -0.57 19.83
C ASN A 194 0.45 -0.81 18.46
N SER A 195 -0.64 -0.12 18.18
CA SER A 195 -1.32 -0.23 16.89
C SER A 195 -0.62 0.54 15.76
N GLY A 196 0.33 1.43 16.06
CA GLY A 196 0.89 2.36 15.08
C GLY A 196 -0.09 3.42 14.58
N MET A 197 -1.21 3.61 15.27
CA MET A 197 -2.18 4.67 14.99
C MET A 197 -2.07 5.77 16.03
N PHE A 198 -2.16 7.04 15.60
CA PHE A 198 -1.97 8.17 16.49
C PHE A 198 -2.99 9.28 16.22
N LEU A 199 -3.24 10.09 17.25
CA LEU A 199 -4.07 11.30 17.17
C LEU A 199 -3.42 12.44 17.94
N PHE A 200 -3.08 13.54 17.26
CA PHE A 200 -2.44 14.71 17.89
C PHE A 200 -2.56 15.95 16.99
N LYS A 201 -2.32 17.13 17.55
CA LYS A 201 -2.17 18.37 16.77
C LYS A 201 -0.90 18.34 15.92
N ALA A 202 -0.96 18.89 14.71
CA ALA A 202 0.17 18.96 13.79
C ALA A 202 1.36 19.73 14.42
N SER A 203 1.10 20.89 14.99
CA SER A 203 2.15 21.69 15.65
C SER A 203 2.79 20.94 16.82
N ARG A 204 1.98 20.25 17.62
CA ARG A 204 2.46 19.54 18.81
C ARG A 204 3.39 18.38 18.45
N TYR A 205 3.08 17.65 17.38
CA TYR A 205 3.98 16.62 16.87
C TYR A 205 5.33 17.21 16.42
N LEU A 206 5.32 18.31 15.66
CA LEU A 206 6.54 18.95 15.20
C LEU A 206 7.37 19.53 16.34
N GLU A 207 6.73 20.04 17.41
CA GLU A 207 7.44 20.48 18.63
C GLU A 207 8.17 19.33 19.32
N GLU A 208 7.50 18.18 19.50
CA GLU A 208 8.13 16.99 20.10
C GLU A 208 9.22 16.41 19.19
N LEU A 209 8.99 16.39 17.87
CA LEU A 209 10.01 15.97 16.91
C LEU A 209 11.23 16.90 16.96
N LYS A 210 11.03 18.21 17.05
CA LYS A 210 12.10 19.19 17.21
C LYS A 210 12.91 18.98 18.48
N LYS A 211 12.25 18.61 19.58
CA LYS A 211 12.86 18.36 20.88
C LYS A 211 13.70 17.08 20.89
N HIS A 212 13.23 16.01 20.24
CA HIS A 212 13.78 14.66 20.39
C HIS A 212 14.58 14.15 19.19
N SER A 213 14.29 14.67 17.98
CA SER A 213 14.92 14.28 16.70
C SER A 213 14.95 15.46 15.73
N PRO A 214 15.65 16.58 16.07
CA PRO A 214 15.62 17.83 15.30
C PRO A 214 16.13 17.68 13.86
N GLU A 215 17.03 16.74 13.60
CA GLU A 215 17.58 16.45 12.28
C GLU A 215 16.52 15.91 11.30
N ILE A 216 15.52 15.16 11.80
CA ILE A 216 14.39 14.70 10.99
C ILE A 216 13.52 15.89 10.59
N LEU A 217 13.17 16.74 11.57
CA LEU A 217 12.35 17.92 11.29
C LEU A 217 13.02 18.84 10.28
N LEU A 218 14.31 19.15 10.47
CA LEU A 218 15.07 20.03 9.56
C LEU A 218 15.05 19.50 8.11
N ALA A 219 15.33 18.20 7.92
CA ALA A 219 15.32 17.58 6.60
C ALA A 219 13.93 17.61 5.96
N CYS A 220 12.85 17.42 6.74
CA CYS A 220 11.48 17.51 6.25
C CYS A 220 11.10 18.96 5.90
N GLU A 221 11.47 19.94 6.71
CA GLU A 221 11.23 21.36 6.42
C GLU A 221 11.95 21.79 5.12
N GLU A 222 13.24 21.45 4.96
CA GLU A 222 13.99 21.70 3.72
C GLU A 222 13.31 21.02 2.51
N SER A 223 12.85 19.78 2.69
CA SER A 223 12.20 19.02 1.61
C SER A 223 10.87 19.65 1.15
N MET A 224 10.17 20.32 2.05
CA MET A 224 8.87 20.95 1.78
C MET A 224 8.97 22.40 1.28
N GLN A 225 10.12 23.07 1.41
CA GLN A 225 10.31 24.44 0.91
C GLN A 225 10.21 24.55 -0.61
N GLU A 226 10.72 23.54 -1.33
CA GLU A 226 10.76 23.49 -2.80
C GLU A 226 9.83 22.39 -3.33
N ASN A 227 8.69 22.16 -2.67
CA ASN A 227 7.75 21.17 -3.15
C ASN A 227 7.02 21.65 -4.42
N THR A 228 6.74 20.70 -5.32
CA THR A 228 5.94 20.94 -6.52
C THR A 228 4.65 20.15 -6.43
N THR A 229 3.56 20.76 -6.90
CA THR A 229 2.26 20.09 -6.99
C THR A 229 1.96 19.80 -8.45
N ASP A 230 1.70 18.54 -8.75
CA ASP A 230 1.33 18.04 -10.07
C ASP A 230 0.03 17.23 -9.94
N MET A 231 -1.08 17.79 -10.40
CA MET A 231 -2.42 17.26 -10.17
C MET A 231 -2.69 16.99 -8.67
N ASP A 232 -2.80 15.71 -8.30
CA ASP A 232 -3.07 15.27 -6.93
C ASP A 232 -1.79 15.02 -6.12
N PHE A 233 -0.61 15.12 -6.75
CA PHE A 233 0.66 14.73 -6.15
C PHE A 233 1.44 15.93 -5.60
N VAL A 234 1.93 15.78 -4.37
CA VAL A 234 2.87 16.71 -3.73
C VAL A 234 4.24 16.05 -3.71
N ARG A 235 5.15 16.54 -4.54
CA ARG A 235 6.54 16.04 -4.63
C ARG A 235 7.43 16.86 -3.73
N VAL A 236 8.18 16.20 -2.87
CA VAL A 236 9.17 16.82 -2.00
C VAL A 236 10.53 16.92 -2.71
N ASN A 237 11.40 17.82 -2.25
CA ASN A 237 12.78 17.90 -2.75
C ASN A 237 13.54 16.61 -2.42
N ILE A 238 13.99 15.91 -3.48
CA ILE A 238 14.60 14.57 -3.38
C ILE A 238 15.92 14.63 -2.58
N GLU A 239 16.78 15.61 -2.87
CA GLU A 239 18.11 15.69 -2.25
C GLU A 239 18.02 15.99 -0.75
N ALA A 240 17.10 16.87 -0.35
CA ALA A 240 16.85 17.18 1.04
C ALA A 240 16.30 15.96 1.78
N PHE A 241 15.30 15.27 1.21
CA PHE A 241 14.68 14.11 1.85
C PHE A 241 15.61 12.89 1.93
N GLN A 242 16.51 12.71 0.98
CA GLN A 242 17.52 11.64 1.04
C GLN A 242 18.47 11.77 2.23
N ARG A 243 18.70 12.98 2.75
CA ARG A 243 19.51 13.22 3.95
C ARG A 243 18.75 12.96 5.25
N CYS A 244 17.41 12.82 5.19
CA CYS A 244 16.59 12.59 6.36
C CYS A 244 16.96 11.24 7.02
N PRO A 245 17.16 11.19 8.35
CA PRO A 245 17.31 9.93 9.07
C PRO A 245 16.11 9.01 8.89
N ASP A 246 16.37 7.70 8.87
CA ASP A 246 15.34 6.65 8.81
C ASP A 246 14.97 6.26 10.24
N ASP A 247 13.84 6.75 10.74
CA ASP A 247 13.40 6.45 12.10
C ASP A 247 11.85 6.40 12.20
N SER A 248 11.34 5.57 13.12
CA SER A 248 9.91 5.51 13.38
C SER A 248 9.48 6.59 14.36
N ILE A 249 8.19 6.99 14.33
CA ILE A 249 7.62 7.88 15.34
C ILE A 249 7.77 7.31 16.75
N ASP A 250 7.76 5.99 16.87
CA ASP A 250 7.90 5.29 18.14
C ASP A 250 9.24 5.64 18.80
N TYR A 251 10.35 5.42 18.09
CA TYR A 251 11.71 5.73 18.57
C TYR A 251 12.03 7.22 18.55
N ALA A 252 11.57 7.95 17.53
CA ALA A 252 11.88 9.37 17.40
C ALA A 252 11.21 10.22 18.46
N VAL A 253 9.97 9.87 18.85
CA VAL A 253 9.10 10.70 19.71
C VAL A 253 8.45 9.90 20.85
N MET A 254 7.72 8.82 20.58
CA MET A 254 6.78 8.23 21.54
C MET A 254 7.47 7.61 22.76
N GLU A 255 8.65 7.04 22.61
CA GLU A 255 9.46 6.51 23.71
C GLU A 255 10.11 7.61 24.59
N LYS A 256 10.18 8.85 24.08
CA LYS A 256 10.92 9.95 24.71
C LYS A 256 10.03 11.05 25.31
N THR A 257 8.78 11.12 24.85
CA THR A 257 7.86 12.20 25.26
C THR A 257 7.14 11.88 26.58
N ASP A 258 7.01 12.89 27.44
CA ASP A 258 6.20 12.81 28.67
C ASP A 258 4.72 13.18 28.42
N SER A 259 4.34 13.43 27.17
CA SER A 259 3.00 13.92 26.81
C SER A 259 2.14 12.88 26.12
N SER A 260 2.56 11.59 26.14
CA SER A 260 1.84 10.51 25.49
C SER A 260 0.70 9.96 26.36
N MET A 261 -0.40 9.60 25.67
CA MET A 261 -1.57 8.94 26.26
C MET A 261 -1.91 7.70 25.43
N VAL A 262 -2.43 6.66 26.07
CA VAL A 262 -2.94 5.47 25.38
C VAL A 262 -4.45 5.33 25.61
N ILE A 263 -5.20 5.11 24.52
CA ILE A 263 -6.62 4.73 24.54
C ILE A 263 -6.71 3.23 24.26
N PRO A 264 -7.22 2.42 25.19
CA PRO A 264 -7.52 1.02 24.90
C PRO A 264 -8.54 0.87 23.77
N MET A 265 -8.26 -0.01 22.83
CA MET A 265 -9.13 -0.27 21.69
C MET A 265 -9.25 -1.78 21.45
N ASP A 266 -10.49 -2.25 21.43
CA ASP A 266 -10.87 -3.60 21.03
C ASP A 266 -11.79 -3.49 19.80
N ALA A 267 -11.19 -3.59 18.62
CA ALA A 267 -11.85 -3.39 17.34
C ALA A 267 -11.52 -4.48 16.30
N GLY A 268 -11.05 -5.65 16.77
CA GLY A 268 -10.60 -6.71 15.86
C GLY A 268 -9.44 -6.26 14.98
N TRP A 269 -8.44 -5.62 15.57
CA TRP A 269 -7.28 -5.11 14.87
C TRP A 269 -6.27 -6.22 14.54
N SER A 270 -5.72 -6.17 13.33
CA SER A 270 -4.59 -7.00 12.91
C SER A 270 -3.69 -6.22 11.96
N ASP A 271 -2.38 -6.36 12.13
CA ASP A 271 -1.40 -5.85 11.16
C ASP A 271 -1.29 -6.72 9.91
N VAL A 272 -1.95 -7.88 9.86
CA VAL A 272 -1.87 -8.86 8.75
C VAL A 272 -0.42 -9.10 8.32
N GLY A 273 0.45 -9.29 9.29
CA GLY A 273 1.90 -9.36 9.08
C GLY A 273 2.39 -10.69 8.47
N SER A 274 1.52 -11.70 8.32
CA SER A 274 1.85 -13.00 7.78
C SER A 274 0.62 -13.71 7.20
N TRP A 275 0.85 -14.82 6.48
CA TRP A 275 -0.23 -15.70 6.01
C TRP A 275 -1.00 -16.35 7.16
N SER A 276 -0.34 -16.65 8.29
CA SER A 276 -1.00 -17.17 9.49
C SER A 276 -1.93 -16.13 10.08
N ALA A 277 -1.48 -14.88 10.22
CA ALA A 277 -2.31 -13.79 10.70
C ALA A 277 -3.54 -13.55 9.78
N LEU A 278 -3.34 -13.66 8.47
CA LEU A 278 -4.43 -13.55 7.51
C LEU A 278 -5.43 -14.72 7.62
N TRP A 279 -4.95 -15.94 7.88
CA TRP A 279 -5.82 -17.09 8.16
C TRP A 279 -6.64 -16.87 9.42
N GLU A 280 -6.04 -16.32 10.51
CA GLU A 280 -6.76 -16.08 11.77
C GLU A 280 -7.96 -15.15 11.59
N VAL A 281 -7.81 -14.06 10.85
CA VAL A 281 -8.84 -13.03 10.65
C VAL A 281 -9.80 -13.32 9.49
N SER A 282 -9.57 -14.37 8.71
CA SER A 282 -10.43 -14.71 7.56
C SER A 282 -11.58 -15.63 7.97
N GLU A 283 -12.71 -15.55 7.28
CA GLU A 283 -13.81 -16.51 7.41
C GLU A 283 -13.35 -17.92 7.02
N LYS A 284 -13.78 -18.92 7.79
CA LYS A 284 -13.37 -20.31 7.65
C LYS A 284 -14.59 -21.20 7.38
N ASP A 285 -14.40 -22.23 6.56
CA ASP A 285 -15.37 -23.32 6.41
C ASP A 285 -15.45 -24.22 7.66
N GLU A 286 -16.32 -25.23 7.62
CA GLU A 286 -16.52 -26.20 8.71
C GLU A 286 -15.22 -26.98 9.07
N ASN A 287 -14.29 -27.12 8.13
CA ASN A 287 -12.99 -27.76 8.32
C ASN A 287 -11.89 -26.77 8.65
N LYS A 288 -12.23 -25.51 8.99
CA LYS A 288 -11.31 -24.42 9.28
C LYS A 288 -10.38 -24.06 8.10
N ASN A 289 -10.79 -24.34 6.87
CA ASN A 289 -10.08 -23.82 5.70
C ASN A 289 -10.59 -22.42 5.36
N VAL A 290 -9.67 -21.53 4.97
CA VAL A 290 -9.98 -20.30 4.25
C VAL A 290 -9.90 -20.62 2.76
N ILE A 291 -10.99 -20.39 2.04
CA ILE A 291 -11.10 -20.66 0.60
C ILE A 291 -11.37 -19.36 -0.13
N LYS A 292 -10.49 -19.00 -1.07
CA LYS A 292 -10.63 -17.83 -1.94
C LYS A 292 -10.40 -18.21 -3.40
N GLY A 293 -11.32 -17.82 -4.27
CA GLY A 293 -11.26 -18.12 -5.71
C GLY A 293 -11.69 -19.54 -6.06
N ASP A 294 -11.15 -20.09 -7.14
CA ASP A 294 -11.54 -21.41 -7.68
C ASP A 294 -10.73 -22.53 -6.98
N VAL A 295 -11.35 -23.14 -5.94
CA VAL A 295 -10.69 -24.14 -5.09
C VAL A 295 -11.60 -25.34 -4.86
N ILE A 296 -11.05 -26.54 -5.03
CA ILE A 296 -11.67 -27.81 -4.63
C ILE A 296 -10.85 -28.43 -3.51
N SER A 297 -11.47 -28.66 -2.35
CA SER A 297 -10.83 -29.23 -1.16
C SER A 297 -11.51 -30.54 -0.76
N VAL A 298 -10.74 -31.62 -0.64
CA VAL A 298 -11.22 -32.94 -0.26
C VAL A 298 -10.39 -33.48 0.91
N ASN A 299 -11.05 -33.85 2.01
CA ASN A 299 -10.39 -34.40 3.23
C ASN A 299 -9.23 -33.52 3.72
N SER A 300 -9.40 -32.21 3.70
CA SER A 300 -8.35 -31.24 4.04
C SER A 300 -8.87 -30.25 5.09
N ALA A 301 -8.02 -29.84 6.02
CA ALA A 301 -8.42 -28.97 7.14
C ALA A 301 -7.35 -27.92 7.47
N ASN A 302 -7.75 -26.87 8.16
CA ASN A 302 -6.88 -25.82 8.72
C ASN A 302 -6.00 -25.08 7.68
N ASN A 303 -6.38 -25.05 6.40
CA ASN A 303 -5.58 -24.49 5.33
C ASN A 303 -6.00 -23.06 4.96
N TYR A 304 -5.08 -22.32 4.36
CA TYR A 304 -5.36 -21.10 3.61
C TYR A 304 -5.13 -21.38 2.12
N LEU A 305 -6.21 -21.37 1.33
CA LEU A 305 -6.22 -21.76 -0.08
C LEU A 305 -6.70 -20.56 -0.90
N HIS A 306 -5.83 -19.98 -1.72
CA HIS A 306 -6.14 -18.78 -2.48
C HIS A 306 -5.72 -18.94 -3.95
N SER A 307 -6.70 -18.95 -4.83
CA SER A 307 -6.54 -18.98 -6.28
C SER A 307 -6.92 -17.63 -6.88
N ASN A 308 -6.01 -17.00 -7.59
CA ASN A 308 -6.30 -15.80 -8.37
C ASN A 308 -6.69 -16.10 -9.81
N ASN A 309 -6.23 -17.22 -10.38
CA ASN A 309 -6.36 -17.47 -11.81
C ASN A 309 -6.59 -18.93 -12.20
N LYS A 310 -6.00 -19.88 -11.49
CA LYS A 310 -6.05 -21.30 -11.83
C LYS A 310 -6.83 -22.07 -10.77
N LEU A 311 -7.54 -23.14 -11.19
CA LEU A 311 -8.11 -24.07 -10.23
C LEU A 311 -7.02 -24.64 -9.30
N ILE A 312 -7.24 -24.53 -7.99
CA ILE A 312 -6.48 -25.23 -6.96
C ILE A 312 -7.32 -26.44 -6.51
N ALA A 313 -6.77 -27.64 -6.65
CA ALA A 313 -7.37 -28.86 -6.12
C ALA A 313 -6.45 -29.47 -5.07
N VAL A 314 -6.96 -29.70 -3.86
CA VAL A 314 -6.21 -30.25 -2.74
C VAL A 314 -6.90 -31.47 -2.15
N VAL A 315 -6.12 -32.48 -1.77
CA VAL A 315 -6.62 -33.73 -1.19
C VAL A 315 -5.76 -34.14 0.00
N GLY A 316 -6.37 -34.33 1.16
CA GLY A 316 -5.71 -34.91 2.34
C GLY A 316 -4.61 -34.04 2.93
N ILE A 317 -4.70 -32.72 2.81
CA ILE A 317 -3.70 -31.78 3.38
C ILE A 317 -4.24 -31.10 4.64
N ASP A 318 -3.32 -30.73 5.53
CA ASP A 318 -3.61 -30.05 6.77
C ASP A 318 -2.56 -28.98 7.07
N ASN A 319 -3.00 -27.84 7.62
CA ASN A 319 -2.16 -26.78 8.15
C ASN A 319 -1.21 -26.13 7.12
N LEU A 320 -1.68 -26.01 5.86
CA LEU A 320 -0.91 -25.43 4.77
C LEU A 320 -1.49 -24.07 4.31
N VAL A 321 -0.59 -23.27 3.75
CA VAL A 321 -0.89 -22.09 2.93
C VAL A 321 -0.57 -22.43 1.49
N VAL A 322 -1.57 -22.37 0.61
CA VAL A 322 -1.42 -22.56 -0.84
C VAL A 322 -1.97 -21.31 -1.52
N VAL A 323 -1.12 -20.57 -2.20
CA VAL A 323 -1.48 -19.31 -2.85
C VAL A 323 -0.98 -19.33 -4.28
N GLU A 324 -1.90 -19.14 -5.22
CA GLU A 324 -1.60 -19.06 -6.65
C GLU A 324 -1.82 -17.64 -7.17
N THR A 325 -0.87 -17.17 -7.94
CA THR A 325 -0.95 -15.97 -8.77
C THR A 325 -0.66 -16.33 -10.23
N LYS A 326 -0.88 -15.41 -11.16
CA LYS A 326 -0.62 -15.66 -12.59
C LYS A 326 0.81 -16.15 -12.90
N ASP A 327 1.78 -15.85 -12.02
CA ASP A 327 3.21 -16.05 -12.27
C ASP A 327 3.95 -16.83 -11.16
N ALA A 328 3.30 -17.13 -10.04
CA ALA A 328 3.93 -17.86 -8.94
C ALA A 328 2.92 -18.69 -8.12
N ILE A 329 3.42 -19.76 -7.50
CA ILE A 329 2.67 -20.56 -6.53
C ILE A 329 3.52 -20.68 -5.26
N LEU A 330 2.91 -20.35 -4.12
CA LEU A 330 3.47 -20.62 -2.79
C LEU A 330 2.77 -21.82 -2.17
N VAL A 331 3.53 -22.77 -1.66
CA VAL A 331 3.07 -23.82 -0.75
C VAL A 331 3.95 -23.79 0.49
N ALA A 332 3.37 -23.53 1.64
CA ALA A 332 4.09 -23.41 2.90
C ALA A 332 3.31 -24.01 4.06
N HIS A 333 3.99 -24.52 5.08
CA HIS A 333 3.37 -24.83 6.37
C HIS A 333 3.05 -23.55 7.12
N LYS A 334 1.87 -23.44 7.73
CA LYS A 334 1.42 -22.21 8.42
C LYS A 334 2.40 -21.71 9.50
N GLU A 335 3.06 -22.62 10.18
CA GLU A 335 4.04 -22.27 11.23
C GLU A 335 5.39 -21.77 10.66
N GLN A 336 5.63 -21.94 9.36
CA GLN A 336 6.90 -21.57 8.70
C GLN A 336 6.73 -20.42 7.70
N VAL A 337 5.57 -19.77 7.65
CA VAL A 337 5.29 -18.70 6.67
C VAL A 337 6.16 -17.46 6.83
N GLN A 338 6.82 -17.29 7.97
CA GLN A 338 7.79 -16.20 8.17
C GLN A 338 9.03 -16.36 7.26
N ASP A 339 9.33 -17.61 6.83
CA ASP A 339 10.45 -17.89 5.95
C ASP A 339 10.18 -17.53 4.47
N VAL A 340 8.98 -17.10 4.12
CA VAL A 340 8.67 -16.56 2.79
C VAL A 340 9.64 -15.43 2.40
N LYS A 341 10.11 -14.63 3.37
CA LYS A 341 11.14 -13.60 3.13
C LYS A 341 12.45 -14.16 2.57
N VAL A 342 12.82 -15.41 2.91
CA VAL A 342 14.03 -16.08 2.40
C VAL A 342 13.86 -16.35 0.90
N ILE A 343 12.68 -16.81 0.49
CA ILE A 343 12.33 -17.00 -0.93
C ILE A 343 12.42 -15.68 -1.70
N VAL A 344 11.83 -14.61 -1.17
CA VAL A 344 11.87 -13.27 -1.78
C VAL A 344 13.31 -12.78 -1.94
N ASN A 345 14.16 -12.95 -0.93
CA ASN A 345 15.57 -12.58 -0.98
C ASN A 345 16.35 -13.44 -2.01
N HIS A 346 16.02 -14.72 -2.12
CA HIS A 346 16.62 -15.58 -3.15
C HIS A 346 16.24 -15.11 -4.56
N LEU A 347 14.97 -14.80 -4.82
CA LEU A 347 14.51 -14.26 -6.10
C LEU A 347 15.26 -12.96 -6.47
N LYS A 348 15.47 -12.06 -5.50
CA LYS A 348 16.30 -10.86 -5.68
C LYS A 348 17.75 -11.20 -6.06
N ALA A 349 18.37 -12.13 -5.33
CA ALA A 349 19.76 -12.50 -5.53
C ALA A 349 20.04 -13.13 -6.91
N VAL A 350 19.07 -13.88 -7.45
CA VAL A 350 19.19 -14.52 -8.78
C VAL A 350 18.63 -13.66 -9.91
N GLY A 351 18.21 -12.42 -9.63
CA GLY A 351 17.73 -11.46 -10.63
C GLY A 351 16.34 -11.77 -11.23
N ARG A 352 15.52 -12.57 -10.55
CA ARG A 352 14.14 -12.84 -10.97
C ARG A 352 13.22 -11.67 -10.61
N THR A 353 12.19 -11.44 -11.43
CA THR A 353 11.30 -10.28 -11.30
C THR A 353 10.09 -10.52 -10.39
N GLU A 354 9.78 -11.76 -10.04
CA GLU A 354 8.57 -12.14 -9.29
C GLU A 354 8.57 -11.66 -7.83
N HIS A 355 9.67 -11.13 -7.33
CA HIS A 355 9.68 -10.41 -6.06
C HIS A 355 9.23 -8.95 -6.22
N LYS A 356 9.42 -8.36 -7.39
CA LYS A 356 9.27 -6.94 -7.65
C LYS A 356 7.91 -6.59 -8.26
N ILE A 357 7.51 -7.35 -9.29
CA ILE A 357 6.37 -7.02 -10.14
C ILE A 357 5.54 -8.27 -10.44
N HIS A 358 4.22 -8.10 -10.53
CA HIS A 358 3.33 -9.10 -11.09
C HIS A 358 3.44 -9.13 -12.61
N ARG A 359 3.01 -10.25 -13.20
CA ARG A 359 2.83 -10.35 -14.64
C ARG A 359 1.85 -9.30 -15.18
N GLU A 360 0.80 -8.99 -14.40
CA GLU A 360 -0.13 -7.90 -14.66
C GLU A 360 0.33 -6.61 -13.99
N VAL A 361 0.46 -5.54 -14.77
CA VAL A 361 1.01 -4.26 -14.32
C VAL A 361 0.02 -3.13 -14.57
N TYR A 362 -0.28 -2.37 -13.51
CA TYR A 362 -1.14 -1.18 -13.59
C TYR A 362 -0.36 0.04 -14.05
N ARG A 363 -1.01 0.85 -14.91
CA ARG A 363 -0.49 2.11 -15.46
C ARG A 363 -1.59 3.18 -15.40
N PRO A 364 -1.27 4.48 -15.49
CA PRO A 364 -2.28 5.53 -15.48
C PRO A 364 -3.35 5.36 -16.57
N TRP A 365 -2.95 4.86 -17.74
CA TRP A 365 -3.83 4.65 -18.88
C TRP A 365 -4.62 3.33 -18.83
N GLY A 366 -4.33 2.42 -17.89
CA GLY A 366 -4.97 1.12 -17.78
C GLY A 366 -4.03 0.07 -17.20
N LYS A 367 -3.91 -1.08 -17.87
CA LYS A 367 -3.01 -2.16 -17.45
C LYS A 367 -2.52 -2.98 -18.63
N TYR A 368 -1.46 -3.74 -18.41
CA TYR A 368 -1.07 -4.82 -19.32
C TYR A 368 -0.77 -6.10 -18.53
N ASP A 369 -0.96 -7.25 -19.19
CA ASP A 369 -0.65 -8.58 -18.69
C ASP A 369 0.31 -9.27 -19.69
N SER A 370 1.52 -9.60 -19.26
CA SER A 370 2.51 -10.32 -20.08
C SER A 370 2.13 -11.80 -20.15
N LEU A 371 1.44 -12.20 -21.20
CA LEU A 371 0.88 -13.56 -21.35
C LEU A 371 1.97 -14.60 -21.61
N ASP A 372 2.96 -14.25 -22.43
CA ASP A 372 4.07 -15.10 -22.81
C ASP A 372 5.34 -14.27 -23.06
N VAL A 373 6.50 -14.83 -22.73
CA VAL A 373 7.80 -14.17 -22.90
C VAL A 373 8.80 -15.21 -23.38
N GLY A 374 9.22 -15.06 -24.65
CA GLY A 374 10.30 -15.81 -25.26
C GLY A 374 11.59 -15.02 -25.38
N ASN A 375 12.61 -15.60 -26.02
CA ASN A 375 13.91 -14.94 -26.20
C ASN A 375 13.83 -13.75 -27.19
N ARG A 376 12.90 -13.80 -28.16
CA ARG A 376 12.77 -12.82 -29.24
C ARG A 376 11.34 -12.37 -29.48
N ASP A 377 10.43 -12.74 -28.61
CA ASP A 377 9.00 -12.42 -28.68
C ASP A 377 8.41 -12.24 -27.28
N GLN A 378 7.40 -11.39 -27.22
CA GLN A 378 6.59 -11.19 -26.01
C GLN A 378 5.15 -10.93 -26.43
N VAL A 379 4.21 -11.55 -25.73
CA VAL A 379 2.78 -11.33 -25.93
C VAL A 379 2.20 -10.64 -24.71
N LYS A 380 1.57 -9.49 -24.93
CA LYS A 380 0.88 -8.72 -23.88
C LYS A 380 -0.61 -8.57 -24.21
N ARG A 381 -1.46 -8.67 -23.18
CA ARG A 381 -2.83 -8.15 -23.24
C ARG A 381 -2.80 -6.75 -22.66
N ILE A 382 -3.25 -5.77 -23.43
CA ILE A 382 -3.30 -4.36 -23.01
C ILE A 382 -4.77 -3.97 -22.84
N THR A 383 -5.11 -3.38 -21.68
CA THR A 383 -6.44 -2.83 -21.41
C THR A 383 -6.29 -1.32 -21.21
N VAL A 384 -6.94 -0.53 -22.06
CA VAL A 384 -6.88 0.95 -22.02
C VAL A 384 -8.22 1.52 -21.57
N LYS A 385 -8.20 2.35 -20.53
CA LYS A 385 -9.39 3.02 -19.98
C LYS A 385 -10.05 3.92 -21.03
N PRO A 386 -11.37 4.19 -20.93
CA PRO A 386 -12.05 5.18 -21.75
C PRO A 386 -11.35 6.53 -21.72
N GLY A 387 -11.10 7.12 -22.90
CA GLY A 387 -10.43 8.42 -23.06
C GLY A 387 -8.93 8.43 -22.74
N ALA A 388 -8.34 7.30 -22.35
CA ALA A 388 -6.92 7.24 -22.04
C ALA A 388 -6.06 7.00 -23.29
N LYS A 389 -4.80 7.43 -23.20
CA LYS A 389 -3.82 7.33 -24.29
C LYS A 389 -2.47 6.88 -23.73
N LEU A 390 -1.81 5.96 -24.42
CA LEU A 390 -0.41 5.62 -24.17
C LEU A 390 0.50 6.76 -24.67
N SER A 391 1.76 6.77 -24.20
CA SER A 391 2.78 7.70 -24.69
C SER A 391 2.95 7.61 -26.21
N ILE A 392 3.32 8.73 -26.84
CA ILE A 392 3.87 8.71 -28.20
C ILE A 392 5.28 8.17 -28.06
N GLN A 393 5.56 7.04 -28.73
CA GLN A 393 6.81 6.29 -28.52
C GLN A 393 7.32 5.63 -29.78
N MET A 394 8.57 5.17 -29.74
CA MET A 394 9.15 4.28 -30.74
C MET A 394 10.11 3.28 -30.08
N HIS A 395 10.51 2.25 -30.83
CA HIS A 395 11.44 1.21 -30.40
C HIS A 395 12.54 1.01 -31.45
N HIS A 396 13.79 0.86 -31.00
CA HIS A 396 14.92 0.63 -31.90
C HIS A 396 15.13 -0.84 -32.30
N HIS A 397 14.64 -1.79 -31.46
CA HIS A 397 15.03 -3.19 -31.61
C HIS A 397 13.84 -4.15 -31.74
N ARG A 398 12.58 -3.67 -31.63
CA ARG A 398 11.39 -4.50 -31.74
C ARG A 398 10.32 -3.89 -32.65
N ALA A 399 9.59 -4.76 -33.34
CA ALA A 399 8.35 -4.46 -34.04
C ALA A 399 7.15 -4.95 -33.19
N GLU A 400 5.98 -4.42 -33.47
CA GLU A 400 4.76 -4.78 -32.76
C GLU A 400 3.61 -5.11 -33.71
N HIS A 401 2.81 -6.13 -33.35
CA HIS A 401 1.52 -6.44 -33.96
C HIS A 401 0.43 -6.22 -32.93
N TRP A 402 -0.54 -5.40 -33.26
CA TRP A 402 -1.67 -5.11 -32.39
C TRP A 402 -2.96 -5.67 -32.99
N ILE A 403 -3.71 -6.43 -32.20
CA ILE A 403 -5.00 -7.02 -32.58
C ILE A 403 -6.04 -6.55 -31.59
N VAL A 404 -7.05 -5.83 -32.04
CA VAL A 404 -8.14 -5.35 -31.16
C VAL A 404 -9.06 -6.53 -30.85
N VAL A 405 -9.25 -6.79 -29.55
CA VAL A 405 -10.11 -7.86 -29.03
C VAL A 405 -11.49 -7.30 -28.70
N SER A 406 -11.56 -6.13 -28.08
CA SER A 406 -12.82 -5.49 -27.69
C SER A 406 -12.65 -3.97 -27.69
N GLY A 407 -13.68 -3.26 -28.12
CA GLY A 407 -13.70 -1.80 -28.18
C GLY A 407 -13.14 -1.23 -29.49
N THR A 408 -12.72 0.02 -29.48
CA THR A 408 -12.19 0.73 -30.64
C THR A 408 -10.88 1.41 -30.28
N ALA A 409 -9.85 1.14 -31.07
CA ALA A 409 -8.52 1.71 -30.93
C ALA A 409 -8.31 2.84 -31.95
N LYS A 410 -7.88 4.02 -31.50
CA LYS A 410 -7.30 5.03 -32.37
C LYS A 410 -5.79 4.89 -32.35
N VAL A 411 -5.24 4.46 -33.46
CA VAL A 411 -3.82 4.14 -33.61
C VAL A 411 -3.14 5.21 -34.46
N THR A 412 -2.09 5.81 -33.92
CA THR A 412 -1.13 6.60 -34.69
C THR A 412 0.03 5.68 -35.07
N ASN A 413 0.36 5.59 -36.37
CA ASN A 413 1.44 4.78 -36.91
C ASN A 413 2.17 5.63 -37.98
N GLY A 414 3.27 6.26 -37.59
CA GLY A 414 3.93 7.31 -38.35
C GLY A 414 3.00 8.51 -38.58
N ASP A 415 2.88 8.89 -39.86
CA ASP A 415 2.03 10.02 -40.27
C ASP A 415 0.55 9.65 -40.43
N LYS A 416 0.19 8.39 -40.18
CA LYS A 416 -1.21 7.90 -40.34
C LYS A 416 -1.88 7.73 -39.00
N THR A 417 -3.12 8.20 -38.93
CA THR A 417 -4.02 7.88 -37.81
C THR A 417 -5.22 7.09 -38.34
N ILE A 418 -5.43 5.91 -37.76
CA ILE A 418 -6.49 4.98 -38.16
C ILE A 418 -7.34 4.61 -36.95
N LEU A 419 -8.61 4.27 -37.20
CA LEU A 419 -9.45 3.61 -36.21
C LEU A 419 -9.47 2.11 -36.54
N LEU A 420 -9.25 1.30 -35.50
CA LEU A 420 -9.37 -0.15 -35.56
C LEU A 420 -10.49 -0.59 -34.64
N THR A 421 -11.38 -1.43 -35.14
CA THR A 421 -12.45 -2.05 -34.37
C THR A 421 -12.13 -3.52 -34.07
N GLU A 422 -13.03 -4.22 -33.40
CA GLU A 422 -12.85 -5.63 -33.04
C GLU A 422 -12.45 -6.49 -34.24
N ASN A 423 -11.50 -7.42 -34.02
CA ASN A 423 -10.87 -8.30 -35.03
C ASN A 423 -10.02 -7.59 -36.09
N GLU A 424 -9.83 -6.29 -36.01
CA GLU A 424 -8.86 -5.59 -36.85
C GLU A 424 -7.48 -5.54 -36.20
N SER A 425 -6.44 -5.42 -37.03
CA SER A 425 -5.05 -5.45 -36.59
C SER A 425 -4.18 -4.44 -37.36
N THR A 426 -3.06 -4.10 -36.75
CA THR A 426 -2.03 -3.29 -37.40
C THR A 426 -0.63 -3.78 -37.06
N TYR A 427 0.31 -3.52 -37.98
CA TYR A 427 1.74 -3.77 -37.79
C TYR A 427 2.47 -2.44 -37.58
N ILE A 428 3.30 -2.36 -36.56
CA ILE A 428 4.18 -1.24 -36.22
C ILE A 428 5.62 -1.67 -36.50
N PRO A 429 6.29 -1.16 -37.53
CA PRO A 429 7.69 -1.49 -37.84
C PRO A 429 8.67 -0.98 -36.77
N ILE A 430 9.86 -1.58 -36.72
CA ILE A 430 10.99 -1.08 -35.93
C ILE A 430 11.25 0.39 -36.28
N GLY A 431 11.51 1.24 -35.31
CA GLY A 431 11.80 2.67 -35.47
C GLY A 431 10.60 3.55 -35.83
N GLN A 432 9.41 2.99 -35.96
CA GLN A 432 8.22 3.74 -36.28
C GLN A 432 7.62 4.43 -35.03
N ILE A 433 7.38 5.74 -35.09
CA ILE A 433 6.67 6.49 -34.05
C ILE A 433 5.20 6.06 -34.05
N HIS A 434 4.69 5.72 -32.88
CA HIS A 434 3.33 5.23 -32.74
C HIS A 434 2.70 5.62 -31.39
N ALA A 435 1.36 5.58 -31.34
CA ALA A 435 0.58 5.80 -30.13
C ALA A 435 -0.75 5.04 -30.21
N LEU A 436 -1.28 4.70 -29.05
CA LEU A 436 -2.57 4.04 -28.85
C LEU A 436 -3.47 4.92 -27.99
N GLU A 437 -4.71 5.16 -28.42
CA GLU A 437 -5.72 5.90 -27.69
C GLU A 437 -7.05 5.11 -27.71
N ASN A 438 -7.75 5.09 -26.58
CA ASN A 438 -9.13 4.63 -26.50
C ASN A 438 -10.09 5.82 -26.63
N PRO A 439 -10.70 6.05 -27.79
CA PRO A 439 -11.66 7.16 -27.99
C PRO A 439 -13.07 6.81 -27.48
N GLY A 440 -13.30 5.57 -27.08
CA GLY A 440 -14.59 5.05 -26.68
C GLY A 440 -14.96 5.30 -25.22
N VAL A 441 -16.16 4.87 -24.85
CA VAL A 441 -16.70 4.95 -23.47
C VAL A 441 -16.59 3.63 -22.72
N LEU A 442 -16.15 2.56 -23.40
CA LEU A 442 -15.86 1.24 -22.82
C LEU A 442 -14.35 1.00 -22.81
N PRO A 443 -13.84 0.13 -21.93
CA PRO A 443 -12.44 -0.30 -21.98
C PRO A 443 -12.09 -0.88 -23.36
N LEU A 444 -10.92 -0.51 -23.87
CA LEU A 444 -10.32 -1.11 -25.07
C LEU A 444 -9.40 -2.25 -24.63
N GLU A 445 -9.56 -3.42 -25.21
CA GLU A 445 -8.65 -4.55 -25.05
C GLU A 445 -7.98 -4.90 -26.36
N LEU A 446 -6.67 -5.10 -26.35
CA LEU A 446 -5.91 -5.59 -27.48
C LEU A 446 -4.83 -6.60 -27.06
N ILE A 447 -4.46 -7.47 -28.00
CA ILE A 447 -3.29 -8.32 -27.91
C ILE A 447 -2.16 -7.64 -28.69
N GLU A 448 -1.05 -7.44 -28.00
CA GLU A 448 0.20 -6.95 -28.57
C GLU A 448 1.18 -8.11 -28.65
N VAL A 449 1.71 -8.37 -29.86
CA VAL A 449 2.83 -9.29 -30.07
C VAL A 449 4.04 -8.47 -30.42
N GLN A 450 5.02 -8.42 -29.54
CA GLN A 450 6.32 -7.80 -29.77
C GLN A 450 7.29 -8.84 -30.32
N SER A 451 8.10 -8.48 -31.29
CA SER A 451 9.16 -9.35 -31.81
C SER A 451 10.40 -8.56 -32.16
N GLY A 452 11.57 -9.06 -31.76
CA GLY A 452 12.82 -8.35 -32.00
C GLY A 452 14.04 -8.96 -31.32
N SER A 453 15.16 -8.28 -31.42
CA SER A 453 16.43 -8.71 -30.82
C SER A 453 16.53 -8.28 -29.35
N TYR A 454 15.75 -7.28 -28.94
CA TYR A 454 15.72 -6.77 -27.58
C TYR A 454 14.29 -6.30 -27.22
N LEU A 455 13.78 -6.72 -26.07
CA LEU A 455 12.40 -6.49 -25.64
C LEU A 455 12.31 -5.70 -24.33
N GLY A 456 13.42 -5.17 -23.82
CA GLY A 456 13.47 -4.40 -22.58
C GLY A 456 12.65 -3.11 -22.64
N GLU A 457 12.08 -2.70 -21.51
CA GLU A 457 11.29 -1.45 -21.38
C GLU A 457 12.15 -0.19 -21.57
N ASP A 458 13.48 -0.29 -21.44
CA ASP A 458 14.47 0.75 -21.69
C ASP A 458 14.72 1.00 -23.21
N ASP A 459 14.20 0.14 -24.10
CA ASP A 459 14.14 0.40 -25.55
C ASP A 459 13.03 1.39 -25.95
N ILE A 460 12.19 1.81 -24.99
CA ILE A 460 11.10 2.74 -25.26
C ILE A 460 11.62 4.18 -25.28
N VAL A 461 11.66 4.79 -26.47
CA VAL A 461 11.88 6.23 -26.63
C VAL A 461 10.53 6.94 -26.58
N ARG A 462 10.29 7.78 -25.57
CA ARG A 462 9.05 8.54 -25.40
C ARG A 462 9.22 9.96 -25.91
N PHE A 463 8.29 10.44 -26.74
CA PHE A 463 8.28 11.81 -27.28
C PHE A 463 7.30 12.70 -26.50
N GLU A 464 6.15 12.16 -26.14
CA GLU A 464 5.16 12.83 -25.29
C GLU A 464 4.57 11.83 -24.32
N ASP A 465 4.48 12.21 -23.05
CA ASP A 465 3.81 11.41 -22.02
C ASP A 465 3.03 12.32 -21.06
N ARG A 466 1.69 12.18 -21.05
CA ARG A 466 0.78 12.95 -20.18
C ARG A 466 0.97 12.67 -18.69
N TYR A 467 1.73 11.63 -18.36
CA TYR A 467 1.82 11.08 -17.00
C TYR A 467 3.19 11.29 -16.36
N GLY A 468 4.05 12.11 -16.96
CA GLY A 468 5.34 12.51 -16.39
C GLY A 468 6.35 11.37 -16.23
N ARG A 469 6.41 10.43 -17.21
CA ARG A 469 7.37 9.31 -17.22
C ARG A 469 8.58 9.55 -18.16
N ILE A 470 8.77 10.80 -18.62
CA ILE A 470 9.89 11.22 -19.47
C ILE A 470 11.08 11.56 -18.58
#